data_80b411a947c2e749e6b6d78f80a547e5
#
_entry.id   80b411a947c2e749e6b6d78f80a547e5
#
_cell.length_a   1.000
_cell.length_b   1.000
_cell.length_c   1.000
_cell.angle_alpha   90.00
_cell.angle_beta   90.00
_cell.angle_gamma   90.00
#
_symmetry.space_group_name_H-M   'P 1'
#
loop_
_entity.id
_entity.type
_entity.pdbx_description
1 polymer ?
#
loop_
_entity_poly.entity_id
_entity_poly.type
_entity_poly.pdbx_seq_one_letter_code
_entity_poly.pdbx_strand_id
1 'polypeptide(L)'
;MISARLTISSNSPHTCGVLTGFHMLNQQHRLNLTLSDQRTSGSPLMDESLIEADINGLHVVFDLMDGYFYNHPDSVFSLFESADYIFKRSYSRIKNSQFPKSIQSKIRPFGLNYFVTYPGCPITPPPRNPLKRFRKWKSDTNCYVSDFESSYSAKRFPPRILFLTRLWSPSDPGIQNHPDLIPQWEAVSNMRIELLRQLRKRFSSQLIGGVFRDSYAEQCCPDLIASPEMTCKRNFLKEIRQSDICIASTGLHESIGWKTAEYVAAGRAIVSEKLCYEVPGDFLAGQNYLEFATVHECLSQIEYLLTHQDEILVMAQRNHDYYQHWLRPDSQILQALEQLPLSGREVSL
;
A
#
# COMPACT_ATOMS: atom_id res chain seq x y z
N MET A 1 -7.48 24.53 17.04
CA MET A 1 -7.76 23.58 15.95
C MET A 1 -6.52 23.54 15.05
N ILE A 2 -6.07 22.37 14.64
CA ILE A 2 -4.89 22.22 13.78
C ILE A 2 -5.23 22.80 12.41
N SER A 3 -4.31 23.60 11.84
CA SER A 3 -4.39 24.07 10.45
C SER A 3 -3.42 23.26 9.60
N ALA A 4 -3.90 22.71 8.50
CA ALA A 4 -3.08 21.95 7.54
C ALA A 4 -3.32 22.48 6.12
N ARG A 5 -2.23 22.88 5.47
CA ARG A 5 -2.23 23.25 4.04
C ARG A 5 -1.40 22.23 3.29
N LEU A 6 -2.03 21.46 2.40
CA LEU A 6 -1.32 20.48 1.57
C LEU A 6 -1.06 21.02 0.19
N THR A 7 0.17 20.86 -0.29
CA THR A 7 0.59 21.14 -1.65
C THR A 7 0.73 19.84 -2.41
N ILE A 8 -0.03 19.73 -3.51
CA ILE A 8 -0.08 18.53 -4.33
C ILE A 8 0.65 18.80 -5.63
N SER A 9 1.87 18.32 -5.73
CA SER A 9 2.72 18.45 -6.93
C SER A 9 2.74 17.16 -7.75
N SER A 10 2.35 16.04 -7.15
CA SER A 10 2.45 14.70 -7.75
C SER A 10 1.13 14.18 -8.31
N ASN A 11 1.20 13.48 -9.45
CA ASN A 11 0.10 12.72 -10.04
C ASN A 11 0.05 11.25 -9.55
N SER A 12 0.91 10.87 -8.63
CA SER A 12 1.03 9.50 -8.17
C SER A 12 -0.20 9.03 -7.38
N PRO A 13 -0.75 7.86 -7.68
CA PRO A 13 -1.84 7.28 -6.89
C PRO A 13 -1.42 6.88 -5.46
N HIS A 14 -0.12 6.84 -5.17
CA HIS A 14 0.39 6.58 -3.81
C HIS A 14 0.02 7.68 -2.81
N THR A 15 -0.27 8.90 -3.29
CA THR A 15 -0.64 10.05 -2.46
C THR A 15 -2.07 9.99 -1.92
N CYS A 16 -2.91 9.11 -2.46
CA CYS A 16 -4.36 9.08 -2.16
C CYS A 16 -4.67 8.84 -0.69
N GLY A 17 -3.94 7.93 -0.01
CA GLY A 17 -4.17 7.63 1.40
C GLY A 17 -3.98 8.86 2.30
N VAL A 18 -2.90 9.62 2.09
CA VAL A 18 -2.63 10.85 2.85
C VAL A 18 -3.70 11.89 2.61
N LEU A 19 -4.05 12.16 1.35
CA LEU A 19 -5.10 13.13 0.99
C LEU A 19 -6.46 12.74 1.58
N THR A 20 -6.76 11.46 1.55
CA THR A 20 -7.99 10.91 2.13
C THR A 20 -8.02 11.09 3.63
N GLY A 21 -6.93 10.80 4.33
CA GLY A 21 -6.87 10.94 5.78
C GLY A 21 -7.05 12.38 6.26
N PHE A 22 -6.36 13.34 5.64
CA PHE A 22 -6.57 14.77 5.94
C PHE A 22 -7.99 15.22 5.62
N HIS A 23 -8.57 14.77 4.52
CA HIS A 23 -9.95 15.10 4.17
C HIS A 23 -10.95 14.55 5.19
N MET A 24 -10.79 13.30 5.65
CA MET A 24 -11.63 12.69 6.68
C MET A 24 -11.56 13.48 7.99
N LEU A 25 -10.36 13.83 8.44
CA LEU A 25 -10.16 14.64 9.66
C LEU A 25 -10.78 16.03 9.56
N ASN A 26 -10.72 16.64 8.36
CA ASN A 26 -11.38 17.91 8.13
C ASN A 26 -12.92 17.79 8.19
N GLN A 27 -13.49 16.73 7.63
CA GLN A 27 -14.93 16.46 7.75
C GLN A 27 -15.38 16.14 9.18
N GLN A 28 -14.49 15.55 9.98
CA GLN A 28 -14.71 15.29 11.40
C GLN A 28 -14.48 16.54 12.29
N HIS A 29 -14.18 17.70 11.70
CA HIS A 29 -13.86 18.95 12.39
C HIS A 29 -12.66 18.85 13.36
N ARG A 30 -11.72 17.90 13.10
CA ARG A 30 -10.51 17.73 13.90
C ARG A 30 -9.36 18.62 13.45
N LEU A 31 -9.39 19.08 12.19
CA LEU A 31 -8.45 20.06 11.64
C LEU A 31 -9.13 20.91 10.56
N ASN A 32 -8.48 22.02 10.19
CA ASN A 32 -8.85 22.84 9.03
C ASN A 32 -7.92 22.52 7.87
N LEU A 33 -8.46 22.01 6.76
CA LEU A 33 -7.69 21.63 5.58
C LEU A 33 -7.80 22.67 4.48
N THR A 34 -6.67 23.09 3.96
CA THR A 34 -6.55 23.87 2.70
C THR A 34 -5.72 23.06 1.71
N LEU A 35 -6.14 23.02 0.45
CA LEU A 35 -5.46 22.31 -0.62
C LEU A 35 -4.94 23.27 -1.68
N SER A 36 -3.68 23.12 -2.07
CA SER A 36 -3.04 23.81 -3.18
C SER A 36 -2.65 22.78 -4.23
N ASP A 37 -3.34 22.79 -5.37
CA ASP A 37 -3.04 21.88 -6.49
C ASP A 37 -2.01 22.55 -7.42
N GLN A 38 -0.80 22.03 -7.44
CA GLN A 38 0.34 22.54 -8.23
C GLN A 38 0.83 21.49 -9.24
N ARG A 39 0.00 20.56 -9.66
CA ARG A 39 0.32 19.53 -10.65
C ARG A 39 0.44 20.14 -12.05
N THR A 40 1.50 20.89 -12.27
CA THR A 40 1.79 21.54 -13.57
C THR A 40 2.86 20.75 -14.32
N SER A 41 2.77 20.73 -15.65
CA SER A 41 3.81 20.12 -16.49
C SER A 41 5.14 20.81 -16.26
N GLY A 42 6.21 20.02 -16.06
CA GLY A 42 7.57 20.54 -15.87
C GLY A 42 8.04 20.63 -14.42
N SER A 43 7.20 20.33 -13.43
CA SER A 43 7.68 20.17 -12.06
C SER A 43 8.46 18.85 -11.92
N PRO A 44 9.71 18.85 -11.41
CA PRO A 44 10.46 17.60 -11.17
C PRO A 44 9.80 16.70 -10.12
N LEU A 45 8.94 17.24 -9.26
CA LEU A 45 8.21 16.47 -8.25
C LEU A 45 6.92 15.84 -8.78
N MET A 46 6.52 16.11 -10.02
CA MET A 46 5.28 15.60 -10.59
C MET A 46 5.28 14.06 -10.69
N ASP A 47 6.43 13.47 -10.97
CA ASP A 47 6.61 12.02 -11.12
C ASP A 47 7.03 11.33 -9.82
N GLU A 48 7.22 12.09 -8.74
CA GLU A 48 7.51 11.56 -7.41
C GLU A 48 6.23 11.32 -6.60
N SER A 49 6.26 10.39 -5.68
CA SER A 49 5.12 10.10 -4.80
C SER A 49 5.23 10.88 -3.49
N LEU A 50 5.22 12.22 -3.58
CA LEU A 50 5.44 13.13 -2.44
C LEU A 50 4.22 14.03 -2.22
N ILE A 51 4.00 14.41 -0.96
CA ILE A 51 3.08 15.49 -0.56
C ILE A 51 3.82 16.39 0.43
N GLU A 52 3.76 17.70 0.18
CA GLU A 52 4.17 18.72 1.12
C GLU A 52 2.99 19.22 1.93
N ALA A 53 3.20 19.48 3.22
CA ALA A 53 2.19 20.02 4.12
C ALA A 53 2.80 21.10 5.02
N ASP A 54 2.11 22.23 5.15
CA ASP A 54 2.31 23.17 6.26
C ASP A 54 1.30 22.83 7.33
N ILE A 55 1.78 22.41 8.50
CA ILE A 55 0.95 22.00 9.64
C ILE A 55 1.27 22.91 10.83
N ASN A 56 0.42 23.90 11.07
CA ASN A 56 0.64 24.93 12.09
C ASN A 56 2.02 25.63 11.96
N GLY A 57 2.50 25.85 10.72
CA GLY A 57 3.80 26.46 10.46
C GLY A 57 4.97 25.48 10.42
N LEU A 58 4.76 24.18 10.64
CA LEU A 58 5.78 23.14 10.43
C LEU A 58 5.74 22.66 8.99
N HIS A 59 6.88 22.61 8.33
CA HIS A 59 7.03 22.04 6.98
C HIS A 59 7.20 20.53 7.07
N VAL A 60 6.19 19.78 6.65
CA VAL A 60 6.12 18.33 6.72
C VAL A 60 6.07 17.73 5.31
N VAL A 61 6.87 16.70 5.05
CA VAL A 61 6.86 15.96 3.78
C VAL A 61 6.39 14.53 4.03
N PHE A 62 5.43 14.06 3.25
CA PHE A 62 5.04 12.66 3.18
C PHE A 62 5.71 12.03 1.95
N ASP A 63 6.66 11.14 2.20
CA ASP A 63 7.38 10.38 1.18
C ASP A 63 6.73 8.99 1.03
N LEU A 64 5.98 8.82 -0.06
CA LEU A 64 5.20 7.62 -0.37
C LEU A 64 5.83 6.78 -1.47
N MET A 65 7.11 7.04 -1.79
CA MET A 65 7.88 6.30 -2.79
C MET A 65 8.03 4.81 -2.43
N ASP A 66 8.12 3.99 -3.45
CA ASP A 66 8.52 2.59 -3.33
C ASP A 66 10.06 2.54 -3.13
N GLY A 67 10.48 2.26 -1.91
CA GLY A 67 11.90 2.21 -1.56
C GLY A 67 12.56 3.58 -1.41
N TYR A 68 13.79 3.66 -1.94
CA TYR A 68 14.68 4.83 -1.85
C TYR A 68 15.14 5.29 -3.23
N PHE A 69 14.42 4.92 -4.24
CA PHE A 69 14.69 5.30 -5.60
C PHE A 69 13.85 6.53 -5.97
N TYR A 70 14.50 7.61 -6.34
CA TYR A 70 13.87 8.85 -6.76
C TYR A 70 14.25 9.16 -8.21
N ASN A 71 13.30 9.64 -9.02
CA ASN A 71 13.57 10.03 -10.41
C ASN A 71 14.37 11.32 -10.46
N HIS A 72 14.17 12.22 -9.48
CA HIS A 72 14.84 13.52 -9.38
C HIS A 72 15.48 13.70 -7.99
N PRO A 73 16.57 12.96 -7.66
CA PRO A 73 17.11 12.90 -6.30
C PRO A 73 17.54 14.26 -5.76
N ASP A 74 18.14 15.13 -6.57
CA ASP A 74 18.59 16.46 -6.12
C ASP A 74 17.41 17.33 -5.65
N SER A 75 16.29 17.32 -6.39
CA SER A 75 15.09 18.05 -6.03
C SER A 75 14.43 17.49 -4.76
N VAL A 76 14.42 16.16 -4.62
CA VAL A 76 13.88 15.49 -3.42
C VAL A 76 14.76 15.76 -2.21
N PHE A 77 16.08 15.75 -2.35
CA PHE A 77 17.00 16.02 -1.24
C PHE A 77 16.90 17.49 -0.80
N SER A 78 16.80 18.43 -1.72
CA SER A 78 16.57 19.85 -1.39
C SER A 78 15.25 20.04 -0.63
N LEU A 79 14.19 19.33 -1.04
CA LEU A 79 12.92 19.33 -0.32
C LEU A 79 13.07 18.76 1.09
N PHE A 80 13.78 17.63 1.27
CA PHE A 80 14.00 17.00 2.57
C PHE A 80 14.87 17.86 3.49
N GLU A 81 15.82 18.59 2.96
CA GLU A 81 16.62 19.55 3.73
C GLU A 81 15.77 20.69 4.29
N SER A 82 14.81 21.19 3.51
CA SER A 82 13.92 22.29 3.92
C SER A 82 12.81 21.82 4.89
N ALA A 83 12.46 20.53 4.92
CA ALA A 83 11.42 20.01 5.79
C ALA A 83 11.84 19.98 7.25
N ASP A 84 10.86 20.16 8.17
CA ASP A 84 11.04 19.90 9.60
C ASP A 84 10.86 18.42 9.93
N TYR A 85 9.93 17.75 9.25
CA TYR A 85 9.60 16.33 9.43
C TYR A 85 9.35 15.64 8.08
N ILE A 86 9.77 14.36 7.97
CA ILE A 86 9.57 13.54 6.79
C ILE A 86 8.94 12.22 7.23
N PHE A 87 7.71 11.96 6.81
CA PHE A 87 7.04 10.69 7.04
C PHE A 87 7.23 9.77 5.85
N LYS A 88 8.07 8.74 6.01
CA LYS A 88 8.47 7.86 4.92
C LYS A 88 7.71 6.52 4.99
N ARG A 89 7.03 6.17 3.89
CA ARG A 89 6.35 4.88 3.73
C ARG A 89 7.32 3.70 3.78
N SER A 90 8.32 3.71 2.93
CA SER A 90 9.34 2.65 2.85
C SER A 90 10.49 2.96 3.81
N TYR A 91 10.19 3.04 5.11
CA TYR A 91 11.16 3.41 6.12
C TYR A 91 12.13 2.27 6.44
N SER A 92 13.43 2.55 6.47
CA SER A 92 14.47 1.65 6.95
C SER A 92 15.59 2.44 7.61
N ARG A 93 15.88 2.15 8.87
CA ARG A 93 17.00 2.78 9.60
C ARG A 93 18.33 2.60 8.89
N ILE A 94 18.55 1.41 8.31
CA ILE A 94 19.77 1.11 7.59
C ILE A 94 19.85 1.95 6.32
N LYS A 95 18.81 1.93 5.48
CA LYS A 95 18.80 2.67 4.21
C LYS A 95 18.75 4.19 4.40
N ASN A 96 18.25 4.69 5.53
CA ASN A 96 18.32 6.11 5.86
C ASN A 96 19.75 6.65 5.96
N SER A 97 20.75 5.76 6.20
CA SER A 97 22.15 6.17 6.26
C SER A 97 22.70 6.78 4.96
N GLN A 98 22.00 6.62 3.82
CA GLN A 98 22.37 7.27 2.56
C GLN A 98 22.11 8.78 2.57
N PHE A 99 21.25 9.27 3.46
CA PHE A 99 20.99 10.70 3.61
C PHE A 99 21.99 11.36 4.57
N PRO A 100 22.24 12.67 4.45
CA PRO A 100 22.96 13.45 5.47
C PRO A 100 22.29 13.32 6.86
N LYS A 101 23.07 13.40 7.93
CA LYS A 101 22.56 13.30 9.31
C LYS A 101 21.44 14.29 9.63
N SER A 102 21.51 15.50 9.05
CA SER A 102 20.48 16.53 9.15
C SER A 102 19.11 16.07 8.64
N ILE A 103 19.08 15.28 7.58
CA ILE A 103 17.86 14.69 7.02
C ILE A 103 17.45 13.44 7.83
N GLN A 104 18.41 12.56 8.17
CA GLN A 104 18.11 11.32 8.93
C GLN A 104 17.32 11.59 10.22
N SER A 105 17.66 12.66 10.94
CA SER A 105 17.00 13.02 12.21
C SER A 105 15.52 13.42 12.05
N LYS A 106 15.11 13.81 10.84
CA LYS A 106 13.74 14.26 10.52
C LYS A 106 12.84 13.13 10.03
N ILE A 107 13.43 12.00 9.57
CA ILE A 107 12.66 10.90 8.97
C ILE A 107 11.97 10.07 10.05
N ARG A 108 10.68 9.83 9.85
CA ARG A 108 9.82 8.99 10.69
C ARG A 108 9.14 7.92 9.84
N PRO A 109 8.86 6.73 10.39
CA PRO A 109 8.09 5.72 9.67
C PRO A 109 6.63 6.17 9.50
N PHE A 110 6.10 5.99 8.29
CA PHE A 110 4.69 6.26 7.99
C PHE A 110 3.85 4.98 7.89
N GLY A 111 4.41 3.90 7.33
CA GLY A 111 3.82 2.58 7.31
C GLY A 111 3.14 2.18 6.00
N LEU A 112 2.17 1.27 6.11
CA LEU A 112 1.47 0.69 4.97
C LEU A 112 0.70 1.73 4.17
N ASN A 113 0.52 1.49 2.87
CA ASN A 113 -0.20 2.38 1.97
C ASN A 113 -1.04 1.57 0.97
N TYR A 114 -2.16 2.13 0.54
CA TYR A 114 -3.01 1.57 -0.50
C TYR A 114 -3.80 2.67 -1.22
N PHE A 115 -4.36 2.34 -2.38
CA PHE A 115 -5.18 3.27 -3.13
C PHE A 115 -6.58 3.34 -2.53
N VAL A 116 -6.89 4.42 -1.84
CA VAL A 116 -8.16 4.62 -1.12
C VAL A 116 -8.63 6.07 -1.25
N THR A 117 -9.94 6.26 -1.21
CA THR A 117 -10.57 7.58 -1.18
C THR A 117 -11.73 7.63 -0.19
N TYR A 118 -12.32 8.82 -0.02
CA TYR A 118 -13.46 9.06 0.84
C TYR A 118 -14.49 9.94 0.11
N PRO A 119 -15.81 9.82 0.38
CA PRO A 119 -16.81 10.67 -0.25
C PRO A 119 -16.50 12.17 -0.09
N GLY A 120 -16.57 12.91 -1.19
CA GLY A 120 -16.25 14.34 -1.21
C GLY A 120 -14.76 14.69 -1.21
N CYS A 121 -13.85 13.71 -1.21
CA CYS A 121 -12.42 14.01 -1.35
C CYS A 121 -12.15 14.68 -2.71
N PRO A 122 -11.66 15.94 -2.73
CA PRO A 122 -11.63 16.74 -3.96
C PRO A 122 -10.57 16.27 -4.96
N ILE A 123 -9.59 15.48 -4.51
CA ILE A 123 -8.46 15.09 -5.33
C ILE A 123 -8.36 13.57 -5.38
N THR A 124 -9.07 13.01 -6.36
CA THR A 124 -8.74 11.69 -6.86
C THR A 124 -7.77 11.84 -8.02
N PRO A 125 -6.71 11.01 -8.14
CA PRO A 125 -5.85 11.04 -9.31
C PRO A 125 -6.69 10.89 -10.58
N PRO A 126 -6.40 11.68 -11.63
CA PRO A 126 -7.12 11.53 -12.88
C PRO A 126 -6.93 10.12 -13.43
N PRO A 127 -7.95 9.52 -14.05
CA PRO A 127 -7.80 8.21 -14.67
C PRO A 127 -6.69 8.29 -15.72
N ARG A 128 -5.77 7.32 -15.71
CA ARG A 128 -4.63 7.22 -16.65
C ARG A 128 -5.03 7.29 -18.13
N ASN A 129 -6.29 7.00 -18.46
CA ASN A 129 -6.83 7.08 -19.82
C ASN A 129 -7.78 8.27 -19.94
N PRO A 130 -7.46 9.33 -20.74
CA PRO A 130 -8.30 10.51 -20.90
C PRO A 130 -9.68 10.20 -21.47
N LEU A 131 -9.85 9.14 -22.28
CA LEU A 131 -11.15 8.71 -22.79
C LEU A 131 -12.08 8.17 -21.68
N LYS A 132 -11.53 7.69 -20.56
CA LYS A 132 -12.33 7.31 -19.39
C LYS A 132 -12.88 8.53 -18.62
N ARG A 133 -12.36 9.74 -18.87
CA ARG A 133 -12.85 10.98 -18.26
C ARG A 133 -14.30 11.29 -18.65
N PHE A 134 -14.70 10.91 -19.86
CA PHE A 134 -16.08 11.06 -20.36
C PHE A 134 -17.02 9.94 -19.89
N ARG A 135 -16.49 8.81 -19.43
CA ARG A 135 -17.26 7.70 -18.85
C ARG A 135 -17.45 7.82 -17.33
N LYS A 136 -17.24 8.99 -16.76
CA LYS A 136 -17.23 9.29 -15.31
C LYS A 136 -18.48 8.87 -14.54
N TRP A 137 -19.55 8.48 -15.19
CA TRP A 137 -20.81 8.17 -14.53
C TRP A 137 -21.04 6.70 -14.15
N LYS A 138 -20.15 5.80 -14.56
CA LYS A 138 -20.25 4.36 -14.22
C LYS A 138 -18.90 3.71 -14.01
N SER A 139 -17.87 4.45 -13.57
CA SER A 139 -16.61 3.78 -13.29
C SER A 139 -16.69 3.09 -11.93
N ASP A 140 -16.68 1.76 -11.95
CA ASP A 140 -16.49 0.84 -10.81
C ASP A 140 -15.13 1.03 -10.08
N THR A 141 -14.58 2.23 -10.08
CA THR A 141 -13.26 2.57 -9.58
C THR A 141 -13.28 3.32 -8.25
N ASN A 142 -14.44 3.42 -7.62
CA ASN A 142 -14.50 3.98 -6.28
C ASN A 142 -13.87 2.98 -5.31
N CYS A 143 -12.73 3.36 -4.78
CA CYS A 143 -12.04 2.63 -3.71
C CYS A 143 -12.25 3.40 -2.41
N TYR A 144 -13.50 3.47 -1.97
CA TYR A 144 -13.82 4.13 -0.71
C TYR A 144 -13.29 3.32 0.48
N VAL A 145 -12.99 4.01 1.57
CA VAL A 145 -12.62 3.38 2.84
C VAL A 145 -13.56 2.23 3.17
N SER A 146 -14.88 2.45 3.08
CA SER A 146 -15.91 1.43 3.34
C SER A 146 -15.90 0.22 2.40
N ASP A 147 -15.28 0.32 1.22
CA ASP A 147 -15.18 -0.81 0.29
C ASP A 147 -14.14 -1.85 0.76
N PHE A 148 -13.16 -1.40 1.54
CA PHE A 148 -12.12 -2.26 2.10
C PHE A 148 -12.50 -2.82 3.47
N GLU A 149 -13.19 -2.02 4.27
CA GLU A 149 -13.54 -2.38 5.63
C GLU A 149 -14.47 -3.60 5.67
N SER A 150 -14.07 -4.60 6.41
CA SER A 150 -14.92 -5.73 6.77
C SER A 150 -14.46 -6.36 8.07
N SER A 151 -15.41 -6.87 8.84
CA SER A 151 -15.10 -7.72 9.98
C SER A 151 -14.97 -9.17 9.54
N TYR A 152 -14.07 -9.90 10.17
CA TYR A 152 -14.00 -11.35 10.03
C TYR A 152 -14.85 -11.98 11.12
N SER A 153 -15.99 -12.57 10.77
CA SER A 153 -16.97 -13.05 11.76
C SER A 153 -17.33 -14.51 11.65
N ALA A 154 -16.91 -15.23 10.61
CA ALA A 154 -17.33 -16.62 10.41
C ALA A 154 -16.19 -17.51 9.92
N LYS A 155 -16.06 -18.69 10.57
CA LYS A 155 -15.22 -19.78 10.06
C LYS A 155 -15.88 -20.38 8.83
N ARG A 156 -15.17 -20.43 7.71
CA ARG A 156 -15.55 -21.20 6.52
C ARG A 156 -14.85 -22.55 6.55
N PHE A 157 -15.50 -23.54 6.06
CA PHE A 157 -14.89 -24.86 5.93
C PHE A 157 -15.16 -25.41 4.53
N PRO A 158 -14.11 -25.68 3.75
CA PRO A 158 -12.70 -25.37 4.00
C PRO A 158 -12.40 -23.87 3.86
N PRO A 159 -11.36 -23.33 4.56
CA PRO A 159 -10.93 -21.96 4.41
C PRO A 159 -10.50 -21.64 2.97
N ARG A 160 -10.77 -20.42 2.50
CA ARG A 160 -10.43 -19.95 1.16
C ARG A 160 -9.10 -19.18 1.18
N ILE A 161 -8.27 -19.44 0.17
CA ILE A 161 -6.94 -18.87 0.01
C ILE A 161 -6.97 -17.93 -1.20
N LEU A 162 -6.49 -16.70 -1.04
CA LEU A 162 -6.44 -15.69 -2.11
C LEU A 162 -4.99 -15.37 -2.48
N PHE A 163 -4.66 -15.54 -3.77
CA PHE A 163 -3.43 -15.03 -4.38
C PHE A 163 -3.65 -14.55 -5.80
N LEU A 164 -4.14 -13.33 -5.99
CA LEU A 164 -4.23 -12.66 -7.28
C LEU A 164 -3.06 -11.68 -7.41
N THR A 165 -2.26 -11.78 -8.46
CA THR A 165 -1.04 -10.97 -8.61
C THR A 165 -0.85 -10.48 -10.05
N ARG A 166 0.07 -9.54 -10.25
CA ARG A 166 0.56 -9.10 -11.57
C ARG A 166 2.02 -9.49 -11.70
N LEU A 167 2.49 -9.60 -12.93
CA LEU A 167 3.91 -9.74 -13.22
C LEU A 167 4.54 -8.40 -13.58
N TRP A 168 5.84 -8.34 -13.52
CA TRP A 168 6.64 -7.20 -13.92
C TRP A 168 7.46 -7.61 -15.14
N SER A 169 7.21 -6.96 -16.29
CA SER A 169 7.91 -7.25 -17.52
C SER A 169 9.29 -6.59 -17.51
N PRO A 170 10.38 -7.33 -17.77
CA PRO A 170 11.69 -6.73 -17.95
C PRO A 170 11.78 -5.84 -19.20
N SER A 171 10.79 -5.91 -20.08
CA SER A 171 10.68 -5.06 -21.28
C SER A 171 9.76 -3.84 -21.06
N ASP A 172 9.32 -3.57 -19.85
CA ASP A 172 8.50 -2.39 -19.55
C ASP A 172 9.32 -1.12 -19.83
N PRO A 173 8.78 -0.12 -20.54
CA PRO A 173 9.51 1.13 -20.82
C PRO A 173 10.05 1.83 -19.56
N GLY A 174 9.38 1.69 -18.43
CA GLY A 174 9.83 2.27 -17.17
C GLY A 174 11.12 1.67 -16.63
N ILE A 175 11.47 0.42 -16.99
CA ILE A 175 12.70 -0.25 -16.52
C ILE A 175 13.87 -0.09 -17.49
N GLN A 176 13.62 0.26 -18.76
CA GLN A 176 14.68 0.32 -19.76
C GLN A 176 15.78 1.34 -19.42
N ASN A 177 15.45 2.39 -18.67
CA ASN A 177 16.41 3.38 -18.18
C ASN A 177 17.18 2.89 -16.93
N HIS A 178 16.80 1.73 -16.37
CA HIS A 178 17.33 1.17 -15.11
C HIS A 178 17.60 -0.34 -15.28
N PRO A 179 18.53 -0.73 -16.17
CA PRO A 179 18.79 -2.14 -16.48
C PRO A 179 19.30 -2.94 -15.27
N ASP A 180 19.88 -2.29 -14.28
CA ASP A 180 20.30 -2.88 -13.01
C ASP A 180 19.13 -3.43 -12.16
N LEU A 181 17.91 -2.97 -12.40
CA LEU A 181 16.69 -3.44 -11.72
C LEU A 181 16.02 -4.63 -12.42
N ILE A 182 16.39 -4.96 -13.64
CA ILE A 182 15.80 -6.09 -14.40
C ILE A 182 15.85 -7.41 -13.62
N PRO A 183 16.99 -7.80 -12.99
CA PRO A 183 17.04 -9.05 -12.23
C PRO A 183 16.04 -9.11 -11.08
N GLN A 184 15.76 -7.98 -10.42
CA GLN A 184 14.74 -7.90 -9.36
C GLN A 184 13.33 -8.13 -9.93
N TRP A 185 13.00 -7.52 -11.07
CA TRP A 185 11.69 -7.66 -11.70
C TRP A 185 11.43 -9.10 -12.13
N GLU A 186 12.45 -9.74 -12.71
CA GLU A 186 12.39 -11.16 -13.10
C GLU A 186 12.24 -12.07 -11.87
N ALA A 187 13.02 -11.85 -10.82
CA ALA A 187 12.95 -12.64 -9.59
C ALA A 187 11.56 -12.58 -8.95
N VAL A 188 10.97 -11.37 -8.83
CA VAL A 188 9.61 -11.18 -8.30
C VAL A 188 8.57 -11.90 -9.17
N SER A 189 8.68 -11.81 -10.50
CA SER A 189 7.75 -12.45 -11.42
C SER A 189 7.85 -13.98 -11.39
N ASN A 190 9.09 -14.50 -11.39
CA ASN A 190 9.35 -15.95 -11.35
C ASN A 190 8.85 -16.56 -10.02
N MET A 191 9.10 -15.91 -8.88
CA MET A 191 8.59 -16.37 -7.60
C MET A 191 7.05 -16.43 -7.59
N ARG A 192 6.36 -15.42 -8.13
CA ARG A 192 4.90 -15.39 -8.21
C ARG A 192 4.32 -16.49 -9.10
N ILE A 193 4.96 -16.77 -10.23
CA ILE A 193 4.58 -17.86 -11.14
C ILE A 193 4.74 -19.21 -10.44
N GLU A 194 5.91 -19.45 -9.85
CA GLU A 194 6.18 -20.71 -9.15
C GLU A 194 5.23 -20.93 -7.99
N LEU A 195 5.03 -19.91 -7.15
CA LEU A 195 4.11 -19.97 -6.03
C LEU A 195 2.69 -20.30 -6.49
N LEU A 196 2.17 -19.67 -7.55
CA LEU A 196 0.84 -19.97 -8.09
C LEU A 196 0.71 -21.40 -8.59
N ARG A 197 1.73 -21.93 -9.26
CA ARG A 197 1.73 -23.32 -9.73
C ARG A 197 1.67 -24.31 -8.56
N GLN A 198 2.46 -24.07 -7.52
CA GLN A 198 2.47 -24.93 -6.35
C GLN A 198 1.16 -24.82 -5.53
N LEU A 199 0.62 -23.60 -5.39
CA LEU A 199 -0.69 -23.39 -4.75
C LEU A 199 -1.81 -24.10 -5.49
N ARG A 200 -1.86 -24.03 -6.83
CA ARG A 200 -2.85 -24.76 -7.63
C ARG A 200 -2.74 -26.28 -7.49
N LYS A 201 -1.50 -26.79 -7.43
CA LYS A 201 -1.26 -28.22 -7.25
C LYS A 201 -1.74 -28.70 -5.89
N ARG A 202 -1.55 -27.91 -4.82
CA ARG A 202 -1.75 -28.35 -3.44
C ARG A 202 -3.11 -27.98 -2.87
N PHE A 203 -3.66 -26.83 -3.25
CA PHE A 203 -4.87 -26.24 -2.68
C PHE A 203 -5.93 -25.90 -3.74
N SER A 204 -6.03 -26.64 -4.83
CA SER A 204 -6.86 -26.33 -6.00
C SER A 204 -8.32 -25.99 -5.68
N SER A 205 -8.94 -26.69 -4.72
CA SER A 205 -10.34 -26.48 -4.33
C SER A 205 -10.57 -25.27 -3.42
N GLN A 206 -9.51 -24.73 -2.82
CA GLN A 206 -9.57 -23.63 -1.85
C GLN A 206 -8.99 -22.34 -2.43
N LEU A 207 -8.18 -22.45 -3.51
CA LEU A 207 -7.44 -21.35 -4.08
C LEU A 207 -8.29 -20.49 -5.02
N ILE A 208 -8.31 -19.20 -4.73
CA ILE A 208 -8.68 -18.15 -5.68
C ILE A 208 -7.37 -17.47 -6.07
N GLY A 209 -6.86 -17.81 -7.25
CA GLY A 209 -5.52 -17.38 -7.63
C GLY A 209 -5.34 -17.24 -9.12
N GLY A 210 -4.44 -16.34 -9.50
CA GLY A 210 -4.05 -16.13 -10.88
C GLY A 210 -3.28 -14.84 -11.09
N VAL A 211 -2.84 -14.67 -12.32
CA VAL A 211 -2.07 -13.52 -12.79
C VAL A 211 -2.97 -12.59 -13.58
N PHE A 212 -2.82 -11.29 -13.41
CA PHE A 212 -3.49 -10.28 -14.23
C PHE A 212 -2.99 -10.38 -15.66
N ARG A 213 -3.95 -10.40 -16.59
CA ARG A 213 -3.66 -10.54 -18.03
C ARG A 213 -2.91 -9.32 -18.55
N ASP A 214 -1.74 -9.53 -19.10
CA ASP A 214 -0.98 -8.63 -19.97
C ASP A 214 -0.13 -9.45 -20.94
N SER A 215 0.54 -8.80 -21.88
CA SER A 215 1.34 -9.49 -22.91
C SER A 215 2.48 -10.33 -22.35
N TYR A 216 3.08 -9.91 -21.26
CA TYR A 216 4.17 -10.64 -20.59
C TYR A 216 3.64 -11.89 -19.88
N ALA A 217 2.52 -11.77 -19.17
CA ALA A 217 1.86 -12.91 -18.53
C ALA A 217 1.39 -13.95 -19.55
N GLU A 218 0.87 -13.51 -20.71
CA GLU A 218 0.49 -14.40 -21.82
C GLU A 218 1.66 -15.18 -22.40
N GLN A 219 2.87 -14.60 -22.39
CA GLN A 219 4.08 -15.29 -22.83
C GLN A 219 4.64 -16.25 -21.78
N CYS A 220 4.67 -15.83 -20.51
CA CYS A 220 5.36 -16.57 -19.43
C CYS A 220 4.50 -17.65 -18.78
N CYS A 221 3.19 -17.41 -18.62
CA CYS A 221 2.31 -18.29 -17.85
C CYS A 221 0.83 -18.18 -18.29
N PRO A 222 0.51 -18.52 -19.56
CA PRO A 222 -0.86 -18.44 -20.07
C PRO A 222 -1.83 -19.32 -19.27
N ASP A 223 -1.34 -20.39 -18.66
CA ASP A 223 -2.06 -21.31 -17.79
C ASP A 223 -2.50 -20.67 -16.46
N LEU A 224 -1.86 -19.58 -16.03
CA LEU A 224 -2.12 -18.93 -14.74
C LEU A 224 -2.98 -17.67 -14.85
N ILE A 225 -3.37 -17.25 -16.06
CA ILE A 225 -4.10 -16.00 -16.25
C ILE A 225 -5.48 -16.10 -15.57
N ALA A 226 -5.77 -15.13 -14.72
CA ALA A 226 -7.08 -14.96 -14.11
C ALA A 226 -8.07 -14.33 -15.11
N SER A 227 -9.36 -14.64 -14.96
CA SER A 227 -10.37 -14.00 -15.78
C SER A 227 -10.43 -12.48 -15.54
N PRO A 228 -10.81 -11.67 -16.55
CA PRO A 228 -10.95 -10.22 -16.39
C PRO A 228 -11.92 -9.82 -15.26
N GLU A 229 -12.94 -10.64 -15.04
CA GLU A 229 -13.91 -10.44 -13.97
C GLU A 229 -13.26 -10.54 -12.58
N MET A 230 -12.35 -11.51 -12.38
CA MET A 230 -11.65 -11.70 -11.10
C MET A 230 -10.67 -10.55 -10.82
N THR A 231 -10.13 -9.92 -11.86
CA THR A 231 -9.09 -8.90 -11.73
C THR A 231 -9.62 -7.47 -11.71
N CYS A 232 -10.91 -7.25 -11.96
CA CYS A 232 -11.50 -5.94 -11.76
C CYS A 232 -11.56 -5.59 -10.27
N LYS A 233 -11.33 -4.31 -9.94
CA LYS A 233 -11.14 -3.87 -8.54
C LYS A 233 -12.31 -4.26 -7.64
N ARG A 234 -13.54 -4.08 -8.10
CA ARG A 234 -14.76 -4.43 -7.35
C ARG A 234 -14.80 -5.90 -6.95
N ASN A 235 -14.54 -6.79 -7.90
CA ASN A 235 -14.57 -8.23 -7.63
C ASN A 235 -13.36 -8.66 -6.79
N PHE A 236 -12.20 -8.06 -7.02
CA PHE A 236 -11.03 -8.29 -6.18
C PHE A 236 -11.31 -7.95 -4.70
N LEU A 237 -11.94 -6.82 -4.41
CA LEU A 237 -12.36 -6.47 -3.04
C LEU A 237 -13.40 -7.46 -2.49
N LYS A 238 -14.30 -7.96 -3.34
CA LYS A 238 -15.24 -9.02 -2.94
C LYS A 238 -14.49 -10.31 -2.59
N GLU A 239 -13.49 -10.71 -3.39
CA GLU A 239 -12.70 -11.91 -3.12
C GLU A 239 -11.87 -11.76 -1.84
N ILE A 240 -11.30 -10.59 -1.55
CA ILE A 240 -10.65 -10.34 -0.26
C ILE A 240 -11.61 -10.61 0.90
N ARG A 241 -12.81 -10.02 0.86
CA ARG A 241 -13.82 -10.20 1.92
C ARG A 241 -14.33 -11.64 2.06
N GLN A 242 -14.21 -12.42 1.00
CA GLN A 242 -14.65 -13.83 0.97
C GLN A 242 -13.52 -14.83 1.22
N SER A 243 -12.29 -14.36 1.38
CA SER A 243 -11.14 -15.21 1.66
C SER A 243 -10.79 -15.19 3.14
N ASP A 244 -10.18 -16.26 3.61
CA ASP A 244 -9.77 -16.43 5.00
C ASP A 244 -8.26 -16.17 5.14
N ILE A 245 -7.48 -16.65 4.17
CA ILE A 245 -6.03 -16.51 4.09
C ILE A 245 -5.69 -15.73 2.82
N CYS A 246 -4.98 -14.63 2.95
CA CYS A 246 -4.54 -13.80 1.83
C CYS A 246 -3.01 -13.81 1.73
N ILE A 247 -2.49 -14.07 0.52
CA ILE A 247 -1.04 -14.14 0.30
C ILE A 247 -0.56 -12.81 -0.28
N ALA A 248 0.45 -12.22 0.35
CA ALA A 248 1.12 -11.01 -0.10
C ALA A 248 2.56 -11.31 -0.55
N SER A 249 3.00 -10.64 -1.59
CA SER A 249 4.37 -10.68 -2.07
C SER A 249 4.94 -9.27 -2.15
N THR A 250 6.25 -9.15 -2.01
CA THR A 250 6.97 -7.89 -2.15
C THR A 250 6.77 -7.29 -3.53
N GLY A 251 6.80 -5.96 -3.59
CA GLY A 251 6.79 -5.18 -4.81
C GLY A 251 8.21 -4.90 -5.33
N LEU A 252 8.29 -4.01 -6.31
CA LEU A 252 9.57 -3.48 -6.77
C LEU A 252 10.24 -2.69 -5.65
N HIS A 253 11.57 -2.60 -5.70
CA HIS A 253 12.38 -1.94 -4.66
C HIS A 253 12.15 -2.52 -3.25
N GLU A 254 11.80 -3.83 -3.18
CA GLU A 254 11.46 -4.50 -1.93
C GLU A 254 10.26 -3.87 -1.19
N SER A 255 9.44 -3.07 -1.90
CA SER A 255 8.33 -2.34 -1.28
C SER A 255 7.25 -3.28 -0.77
N ILE A 256 6.57 -2.85 0.30
CA ILE A 256 5.38 -3.52 0.79
C ILE A 256 4.22 -3.18 -0.16
N GLY A 257 3.69 -4.18 -0.84
CA GLY A 257 2.63 -4.00 -1.81
C GLY A 257 1.32 -3.48 -1.19
N TRP A 258 0.53 -2.75 -1.97
CA TRP A 258 -0.80 -2.27 -1.54
C TRP A 258 -1.73 -3.38 -1.04
N LYS A 259 -1.57 -4.60 -1.56
CA LYS A 259 -2.39 -5.75 -1.15
C LYS A 259 -2.27 -6.06 0.33
N THR A 260 -1.08 -5.91 0.92
CA THR A 260 -0.90 -6.10 2.36
C THR A 260 -1.82 -5.15 3.13
N ALA A 261 -1.82 -3.87 2.78
CA ALA A 261 -2.70 -2.87 3.41
C ALA A 261 -4.19 -3.18 3.17
N GLU A 262 -4.56 -3.61 1.96
CA GLU A 262 -5.94 -3.98 1.60
C GLU A 262 -6.42 -5.21 2.40
N TYR A 263 -5.55 -6.19 2.65
CA TYR A 263 -5.85 -7.36 3.46
C TYR A 263 -6.00 -7.02 4.95
N VAL A 264 -5.14 -6.12 5.44
CA VAL A 264 -5.24 -5.58 6.80
C VAL A 264 -6.54 -4.81 6.98
N ALA A 265 -6.90 -3.94 6.03
CA ALA A 265 -8.16 -3.18 6.08
C ALA A 265 -9.40 -4.09 6.07
N ALA A 266 -9.31 -5.24 5.43
CA ALA A 266 -10.37 -6.24 5.41
C ALA A 266 -10.33 -7.20 6.61
N GLY A 267 -9.38 -7.07 7.53
CA GLY A 267 -9.22 -7.97 8.67
C GLY A 267 -9.01 -9.43 8.24
N ARG A 268 -8.01 -9.71 7.40
CA ARG A 268 -7.72 -11.05 6.90
C ARG A 268 -6.46 -11.63 7.54
N ALA A 269 -6.38 -12.97 7.64
CA ALA A 269 -5.11 -13.62 7.93
C ALA A 269 -4.18 -13.49 6.73
N ILE A 270 -2.90 -13.21 6.96
CA ILE A 270 -1.93 -12.89 5.93
C ILE A 270 -0.75 -13.84 6.00
N VAL A 271 -0.37 -14.39 4.86
CA VAL A 271 0.92 -15.05 4.64
C VAL A 271 1.72 -14.17 3.68
N SER A 272 2.84 -13.61 4.11
CA SER A 272 3.57 -12.60 3.36
C SER A 272 5.05 -12.93 3.22
N GLU A 273 5.64 -12.59 2.07
CA GLU A 273 7.11 -12.48 2.03
C GLU A 273 7.59 -11.55 3.14
N LYS A 274 8.83 -11.78 3.58
CA LYS A 274 9.51 -10.93 4.56
C LYS A 274 9.40 -9.46 4.21
N LEU A 275 8.95 -8.64 5.14
CA LEU A 275 8.88 -7.20 4.96
C LEU A 275 10.27 -6.57 5.13
N CYS A 276 10.72 -5.85 4.11
CA CYS A 276 12.05 -5.21 4.09
C CYS A 276 12.05 -3.79 4.68
N TYR A 277 10.88 -3.26 5.01
CA TYR A 277 10.69 -1.93 5.60
C TYR A 277 9.98 -2.01 6.92
N GLU A 278 10.38 -1.13 7.85
CA GLU A 278 9.79 -1.03 9.16
C GLU A 278 8.41 -0.36 9.08
N VAL A 279 7.44 -0.96 9.76
CA VAL A 279 6.04 -0.49 9.80
C VAL A 279 5.73 -0.11 11.25
N PRO A 280 5.20 1.10 11.54
CA PRO A 280 4.89 1.53 12.90
C PRO A 280 3.69 0.74 13.46
N GLY A 281 3.51 0.79 14.80
CA GLY A 281 2.35 0.23 15.47
C GLY A 281 2.38 -1.28 15.67
N ASP A 282 3.58 -1.84 15.89
CA ASP A 282 3.79 -3.26 16.19
C ASP A 282 3.17 -4.22 15.15
N PHE A 283 3.30 -3.88 13.87
CA PHE A 283 2.96 -4.77 12.76
C PHE A 283 4.04 -5.83 12.59
N LEU A 284 3.86 -6.98 13.24
CA LEU A 284 4.91 -7.96 13.45
C LEU A 284 4.62 -9.29 12.77
N ALA A 285 5.69 -9.94 12.27
CA ALA A 285 5.66 -11.35 11.85
C ALA A 285 5.27 -12.25 13.03
N GLY A 286 4.48 -13.30 12.77
CA GLY A 286 3.92 -14.18 13.79
C GLY A 286 2.71 -13.61 14.53
N GLN A 287 2.36 -12.34 14.29
CA GLN A 287 1.19 -11.69 14.88
C GLN A 287 0.19 -11.20 13.82
N ASN A 288 0.62 -10.31 12.94
CA ASN A 288 -0.20 -9.72 11.88
C ASN A 288 -0.10 -10.49 10.56
N TYR A 289 0.99 -11.22 10.38
CA TYR A 289 1.22 -12.08 9.22
C TYR A 289 2.18 -13.22 9.57
N LEU A 290 2.07 -14.33 8.85
CA LEU A 290 3.10 -15.38 8.84
C LEU A 290 4.09 -15.09 7.72
N GLU A 291 5.39 -15.04 8.08
CA GLU A 291 6.47 -14.71 7.15
C GLU A 291 6.92 -15.92 6.36
N PHE A 292 7.29 -15.71 5.09
CA PHE A 292 7.99 -16.70 4.28
C PHE A 292 9.11 -16.04 3.45
N ALA A 293 10.16 -16.79 3.16
CA ALA A 293 11.24 -16.42 2.26
C ALA A 293 11.27 -17.30 0.99
N THR A 294 10.68 -18.48 1.04
CA THR A 294 10.64 -19.45 -0.05
C THR A 294 9.22 -19.91 -0.35
N VAL A 295 8.98 -20.39 -1.57
CA VAL A 295 7.69 -20.98 -1.96
C VAL A 295 7.30 -22.13 -1.01
N HIS A 296 8.26 -22.97 -0.63
CA HIS A 296 8.02 -24.08 0.29
C HIS A 296 7.54 -23.59 1.66
N GLU A 297 8.18 -22.56 2.21
CA GLU A 297 7.76 -21.96 3.48
C GLU A 297 6.35 -21.36 3.37
N CYS A 298 6.02 -20.69 2.27
CA CYS A 298 4.67 -20.17 2.06
C CYS A 298 3.63 -21.29 2.14
N LEU A 299 3.86 -22.42 1.46
CA LEU A 299 2.96 -23.57 1.51
C LEU A 299 2.83 -24.12 2.94
N SER A 300 3.94 -24.21 3.67
CA SER A 300 3.96 -24.69 5.06
C SER A 300 3.19 -23.75 6.00
N GLN A 301 3.30 -22.43 5.83
CA GLN A 301 2.54 -21.44 6.60
C GLN A 301 1.03 -21.55 6.33
N ILE A 302 0.66 -21.79 5.08
CA ILE A 302 -0.75 -22.01 4.72
C ILE A 302 -1.28 -23.30 5.37
N GLU A 303 -0.54 -24.40 5.33
CA GLU A 303 -0.93 -25.66 5.97
C GLU A 303 -1.05 -25.52 7.48
N TYR A 304 -0.15 -24.76 8.10
CA TYR A 304 -0.26 -24.42 9.49
C TYR A 304 -1.60 -23.73 9.80
N LEU A 305 -1.97 -22.70 9.05
CA LEU A 305 -3.25 -22.00 9.23
C LEU A 305 -4.45 -22.90 8.95
N LEU A 306 -4.39 -23.79 7.96
CA LEU A 306 -5.47 -24.73 7.66
C LEU A 306 -5.70 -25.74 8.77
N THR A 307 -4.65 -26.12 9.50
CA THR A 307 -4.73 -27.05 10.66
C THR A 307 -4.99 -26.33 11.98
N HIS A 308 -4.68 -25.01 12.06
CA HIS A 308 -4.86 -24.18 13.27
C HIS A 308 -5.81 -23.01 12.96
N GLN A 309 -7.06 -23.31 12.63
CA GLN A 309 -8.02 -22.30 12.14
C GLN A 309 -8.32 -21.19 13.16
N ASP A 310 -8.10 -21.41 14.44
CA ASP A 310 -8.24 -20.36 15.44
C ASP A 310 -7.21 -19.24 15.27
N GLU A 311 -6.01 -19.59 14.76
CA GLU A 311 -4.98 -18.57 14.43
C GLU A 311 -5.41 -17.65 13.30
N ILE A 312 -6.23 -18.12 12.35
CA ILE A 312 -6.83 -17.29 11.31
C ILE A 312 -7.67 -16.17 11.96
N LEU A 313 -8.50 -16.52 12.94
CA LEU A 313 -9.36 -15.57 13.66
C LEU A 313 -8.54 -14.56 14.48
N VAL A 314 -7.55 -15.07 15.21
CA VAL A 314 -6.67 -14.24 16.06
C VAL A 314 -5.91 -13.22 15.19
N MET A 315 -5.31 -13.67 14.10
CA MET A 315 -4.59 -12.79 13.17
C MET A 315 -5.53 -11.79 12.48
N ALA A 316 -6.72 -12.23 12.06
CA ALA A 316 -7.72 -11.38 11.46
C ALA A 316 -8.17 -10.26 12.42
N GLN A 317 -8.38 -10.58 13.70
CA GLN A 317 -8.72 -9.57 14.71
C GLN A 317 -7.58 -8.60 14.94
N ARG A 318 -6.35 -9.07 15.09
CA ARG A 318 -5.17 -8.19 15.22
C ARG A 318 -5.00 -7.24 14.03
N ASN A 319 -5.23 -7.75 12.81
CA ASN A 319 -5.18 -6.93 11.60
C ASN A 319 -6.30 -5.90 11.55
N HIS A 320 -7.51 -6.26 12.00
CA HIS A 320 -8.62 -5.32 12.13
C HIS A 320 -8.28 -4.21 13.13
N ASP A 321 -7.76 -4.56 14.31
CA ASP A 321 -7.38 -3.58 15.34
C ASP A 321 -6.24 -2.69 14.88
N TYR A 322 -5.23 -3.27 14.20
CA TYR A 322 -4.15 -2.50 13.59
C TYR A 322 -4.69 -1.54 12.54
N TYR A 323 -5.63 -1.97 11.69
CA TYR A 323 -6.26 -1.10 10.72
C TYR A 323 -6.91 0.12 11.39
N GLN A 324 -7.73 -0.09 12.39
CA GLN A 324 -8.47 0.98 13.07
C GLN A 324 -7.53 2.03 13.70
N HIS A 325 -6.40 1.59 14.24
CA HIS A 325 -5.50 2.48 14.99
C HIS A 325 -4.36 3.07 14.14
N TRP A 326 -3.88 2.34 13.12
CA TRP A 326 -2.63 2.69 12.43
C TRP A 326 -2.76 2.85 10.91
N LEU A 327 -3.71 2.21 10.26
CA LEU A 327 -3.77 2.16 8.79
C LEU A 327 -4.99 2.85 8.19
N ARG A 328 -6.11 2.95 8.91
CA ARG A 328 -7.26 3.72 8.45
C ARG A 328 -6.79 5.14 8.14
N PRO A 329 -7.14 5.73 6.99
CA PRO A 329 -6.47 6.96 6.54
C PRO A 329 -6.48 8.11 7.56
N ASP A 330 -7.59 8.35 8.25
CA ASP A 330 -7.66 9.36 9.32
C ASP A 330 -6.80 8.99 10.53
N SER A 331 -6.82 7.74 10.97
CA SER A 331 -5.98 7.28 12.07
C SER A 331 -4.49 7.38 11.73
N GLN A 332 -4.09 7.01 10.51
CA GLN A 332 -2.71 7.09 10.06
C GLN A 332 -2.19 8.55 10.07
N ILE A 333 -3.01 9.51 9.64
CA ILE A 333 -2.65 10.93 9.75
C ILE A 333 -2.59 11.39 11.20
N LEU A 334 -3.51 10.94 12.07
CA LEU A 334 -3.46 11.27 13.51
C LEU A 334 -2.15 10.79 14.13
N GLN A 335 -1.75 9.55 13.87
CA GLN A 335 -0.48 9.00 14.34
C GLN A 335 0.75 9.82 13.84
N ALA A 336 0.67 10.38 12.64
CA ALA A 336 1.69 11.29 12.14
C ALA A 336 1.67 12.64 12.87
N LEU A 337 0.48 13.23 13.09
CA LEU A 337 0.32 14.51 13.79
C LEU A 337 0.76 14.44 15.26
N GLU A 338 0.55 13.32 15.95
CA GLU A 338 0.98 13.10 17.33
C GLU A 338 2.51 13.13 17.50
N GLN A 339 3.27 12.87 16.44
CA GLN A 339 4.73 12.93 16.45
C GLN A 339 5.27 14.36 16.25
N LEU A 340 4.40 15.33 15.96
CA LEU A 340 4.78 16.72 15.76
C LEU A 340 4.67 17.53 17.06
N PRO A 341 5.55 18.51 17.33
CA PRO A 341 5.48 19.36 18.51
C PRO A 341 4.38 20.42 18.36
N LEU A 342 3.15 19.99 18.21
CA LEU A 342 1.99 20.86 18.09
C LEU A 342 1.60 21.40 19.47
N SER A 343 2.34 22.41 19.97
CA SER A 343 2.14 22.97 21.29
C SER A 343 0.71 23.50 21.49
N GLY A 344 0.02 22.99 22.52
CA GLY A 344 -1.06 23.66 23.22
C GLY A 344 -2.49 23.19 23.02
N ARG A 345 -2.79 21.99 22.46
CA ARG A 345 -4.13 21.38 22.56
C ARG A 345 -4.05 19.86 22.49
N GLU A 346 -4.63 19.26 23.50
CA GLU A 346 -4.86 17.82 23.54
C GLU A 346 -5.51 17.38 22.22
N VAL A 347 -4.81 16.53 21.48
CA VAL A 347 -5.43 15.67 20.47
C VAL A 347 -6.15 14.59 21.29
N SER A 348 -7.35 14.90 21.78
CA SER A 348 -8.18 13.89 22.43
C SER A 348 -8.52 12.82 21.39
N LEU A 349 -8.07 11.61 21.64
CA LEU A 349 -8.38 10.35 20.96
C LEU A 349 -9.89 10.09 20.89
#